data_9dc548680ed6b85d407306f2fd238ff3
#
_entry.id   9dc548680ed6b85d407306f2fd238ff3
#
_cell.length_a   1.000
_cell.length_b   1.000
_cell.length_c   1.000
_cell.angle_alpha   90.00
_cell.angle_beta   90.00
_cell.angle_gamma   90.00
#
_symmetry.space_group_name_H-M   'P 1'
#
loop_
_entity.id
_entity.type
_entity.pdbx_description
1 polymer ?
#
loop_
_entity_poly.entity_id
_entity_poly.type
_entity_poly.pdbx_seq_one_letter_code
_entity_poly.pdbx_strand_id
1 'polypeptide(L)'
;MAAPSLVLFRRDLRVADHPALAAAMAAGPTIGVYVLDDTADGRPLGGAARWWLHHALTRLAADLESLGVPLILRRGAQNTVVPALARDVEASGVYWSRRYTPWGVAADKGLKAWASEAGITAQSYAGSYLVEPWAVQTKQGRPFKVFTPFYKAMQAAGEPSLPLPEPEPQEPLLLTVKSDTLADWALLPTQPDWASGLRQTWQFSAGERTADFLDTAVNA
;
A
#
# COMPACT_ATOMS: atom_id res chain seq x y z
N MET A 1 14.37 19.44 13.22
CA MET A 1 14.29 18.07 12.67
C MET A 1 13.93 18.19 11.19
N ALA A 2 14.35 17.24 10.34
CA ALA A 2 13.95 17.23 8.94
C ALA A 2 12.42 17.01 8.84
N ALA A 3 11.76 17.65 7.87
CA ALA A 3 10.34 17.49 7.62
C ALA A 3 10.04 16.04 7.16
N PRO A 4 9.04 15.37 7.72
CA PRO A 4 8.77 13.97 7.42
C PRO A 4 8.16 13.77 6.05
N SER A 5 8.33 12.57 5.50
CA SER A 5 7.63 12.08 4.31
C SER A 5 6.45 11.20 4.71
N LEU A 6 5.33 11.28 3.98
CA LEU A 6 4.19 10.38 4.15
C LEU A 6 4.25 9.23 3.14
N VAL A 7 4.08 8.00 3.59
CA VAL A 7 3.86 6.83 2.74
C VAL A 7 2.41 6.40 2.82
N LEU A 8 1.67 6.57 1.74
CA LEU A 8 0.26 6.20 1.68
C LEU A 8 0.11 4.73 1.29
N PHE A 9 -0.12 3.88 2.28
CA PHE A 9 -0.47 2.47 2.11
C PHE A 9 -1.92 2.30 1.68
N ARG A 10 -2.18 1.30 0.83
CA ARG A 10 -3.53 1.00 0.32
C ARG A 10 -3.79 -0.51 0.26
N ARG A 11 -3.42 -1.18 -0.84
CA ARG A 11 -3.51 -2.65 -1.00
C ARG A 11 -2.15 -3.35 -0.89
N ASP A 12 -1.12 -2.59 -0.66
CA ASP A 12 0.29 -2.95 -0.59
C ASP A 12 0.79 -2.95 0.86
N LEU A 13 0.03 -3.58 1.76
CA LEU A 13 0.24 -3.58 3.21
C LEU A 13 1.43 -4.47 3.60
N ARG A 14 2.65 -4.08 3.21
CA ARG A 14 3.91 -4.77 3.48
C ARG A 14 5.06 -3.78 3.57
N VAL A 15 6.16 -4.16 4.20
CA VAL A 15 7.39 -3.36 4.32
C VAL A 15 8.47 -3.80 3.33
N ALA A 16 8.62 -5.11 3.09
CA ALA A 16 9.53 -5.65 2.07
C ALA A 16 8.96 -5.44 0.66
N ASP A 17 9.83 -5.28 -0.33
CA ASP A 17 9.50 -5.03 -1.73
C ASP A 17 8.46 -3.90 -1.89
N HIS A 18 8.71 -2.78 -1.20
CA HIS A 18 7.82 -1.62 -1.21
C HIS A 18 8.56 -0.35 -1.66
N PRO A 19 8.64 -0.08 -2.98
CA PRO A 19 9.46 1.01 -3.52
C PRO A 19 9.12 2.39 -2.96
N ALA A 20 7.83 2.66 -2.68
CA ALA A 20 7.43 3.94 -2.10
C ALA A 20 7.93 4.12 -0.66
N LEU A 21 7.92 3.04 0.15
CA LEU A 21 8.46 3.07 1.50
C LEU A 21 9.98 3.25 1.48
N ALA A 22 10.68 2.46 0.67
CA ALA A 22 12.13 2.56 0.53
C ALA A 22 12.57 3.97 0.09
N ALA A 23 11.87 4.57 -0.88
CA ALA A 23 12.18 5.91 -1.36
C ALA A 23 11.88 7.00 -0.31
N ALA A 24 10.79 6.87 0.45
CA ALA A 24 10.46 7.82 1.51
C ALA A 24 11.49 7.76 2.65
N MET A 25 11.86 6.56 3.10
CA MET A 25 12.85 6.37 4.17
C MET A 25 14.25 6.82 3.74
N ALA A 26 14.61 6.64 2.47
CA ALA A 26 15.85 7.20 1.91
C ALA A 26 15.86 8.75 1.85
N ALA A 27 14.68 9.38 1.75
CA ALA A 27 14.54 10.83 1.75
C ALA A 27 14.60 11.45 3.15
N GLY A 28 14.33 10.67 4.21
CA GLY A 28 14.38 11.13 5.60
C GLY A 28 13.31 10.52 6.50
N PRO A 29 12.97 11.18 7.61
CA PRO A 29 11.96 10.70 8.54
C PRO A 29 10.64 10.37 7.86
N THR A 30 10.05 9.22 8.18
CA THR A 30 8.91 8.68 7.42
C THR A 30 7.74 8.34 8.34
N ILE A 31 6.53 8.62 7.88
CA ILE A 31 5.26 8.30 8.53
C ILE A 31 4.44 7.44 7.58
N GLY A 32 4.03 6.25 8.04
CA GLY A 32 3.04 5.43 7.34
C GLY A 32 1.63 6.00 7.52
N VAL A 33 0.85 5.99 6.45
CA VAL A 33 -0.54 6.46 6.46
C VAL A 33 -1.44 5.44 5.79
N TYR A 34 -2.52 5.07 6.45
CA TYR A 34 -3.61 4.34 5.83
C TYR A 34 -4.93 5.11 5.98
N VAL A 35 -5.61 5.31 4.87
CA VAL A 35 -6.92 5.98 4.85
C VAL A 35 -8.01 4.97 4.51
N LEU A 36 -8.92 4.73 5.45
CA LEU A 36 -10.13 3.96 5.21
C LEU A 36 -11.14 4.85 4.47
N ASP A 37 -11.16 4.75 3.16
CA ASP A 37 -12.11 5.44 2.31
C ASP A 37 -13.19 4.48 1.84
N ASP A 38 -14.33 4.49 2.53
CA ASP A 38 -15.47 3.60 2.23
C ASP A 38 -16.16 3.95 0.90
N THR A 39 -15.80 5.08 0.27
CA THR A 39 -16.45 5.60 -0.94
C THR A 39 -15.54 5.58 -2.17
N ALA A 40 -14.25 5.37 -2.00
CA ALA A 40 -13.23 5.55 -3.04
C ALA A 40 -13.47 4.74 -4.32
N ASP A 41 -14.03 3.54 -4.19
CA ASP A 41 -14.24 2.61 -5.28
C ASP A 41 -15.75 2.47 -5.64
N GLY A 42 -16.61 3.35 -5.10
CA GLY A 42 -18.06 3.31 -5.31
C GLY A 42 -18.75 2.11 -4.68
N ARG A 43 -18.01 1.21 -4.05
CA ARG A 43 -18.52 0.03 -3.33
C ARG A 43 -17.76 -0.14 -2.01
N PRO A 44 -18.48 -0.20 -0.87
CA PRO A 44 -17.85 -0.42 0.42
C PRO A 44 -17.22 -1.82 0.50
N LEU A 45 -16.19 -1.95 1.33
CA LEU A 45 -15.53 -3.23 1.59
C LEU A 45 -16.52 -4.25 2.16
N GLY A 46 -16.58 -5.42 1.55
CA GLY A 46 -17.35 -6.56 2.08
C GLY A 46 -16.74 -7.11 3.38
N GLY A 47 -17.53 -7.89 4.14
CA GLY A 47 -17.14 -8.41 5.47
C GLY A 47 -15.79 -9.12 5.47
N ALA A 48 -15.55 -10.03 4.51
CA ALA A 48 -14.28 -10.75 4.42
C ALA A 48 -13.08 -9.82 4.17
N ALA A 49 -13.24 -8.81 3.31
CA ALA A 49 -12.20 -7.83 3.04
C ALA A 49 -11.93 -6.92 4.26
N ARG A 50 -12.98 -6.57 5.02
CA ARG A 50 -12.85 -5.81 6.28
C ARG A 50 -12.10 -6.61 7.34
N TRP A 51 -12.46 -7.88 7.51
CA TRP A 51 -11.77 -8.79 8.43
C TRP A 51 -10.29 -8.95 8.07
N TRP A 52 -9.99 -9.19 6.79
CA TRP A 52 -8.61 -9.26 6.30
C TRP A 52 -7.86 -7.95 6.56
N LEU A 53 -8.48 -6.80 6.25
CA LEU A 53 -7.89 -5.48 6.45
C LEU A 53 -7.50 -5.23 7.90
N HIS A 54 -8.36 -5.60 8.86
CA HIS A 54 -8.04 -5.45 10.29
C HIS A 54 -6.70 -6.13 10.65
N HIS A 55 -6.56 -7.40 10.28
CA HIS A 55 -5.36 -8.17 10.59
C HIS A 55 -4.14 -7.71 9.79
N ALA A 56 -4.32 -7.35 8.52
CA ALA A 56 -3.26 -6.82 7.69
C ALA A 56 -2.70 -5.48 8.23
N LEU A 57 -3.58 -4.59 8.71
CA LEU A 57 -3.15 -3.33 9.33
C LEU A 57 -2.51 -3.55 10.71
N THR A 58 -3.00 -4.50 11.50
CA THR A 58 -2.37 -4.88 12.77
C THR A 58 -0.93 -5.36 12.53
N ARG A 59 -0.73 -6.22 11.52
CA ARG A 59 0.62 -6.70 11.17
C ARG A 59 1.49 -5.57 10.62
N LEU A 60 0.97 -4.79 9.68
CA LEU A 60 1.70 -3.65 9.11
C LEU A 60 2.15 -2.66 10.18
N ALA A 61 1.31 -2.40 11.19
CA ALA A 61 1.67 -1.50 12.29
C ALA A 61 2.90 -2.03 13.07
N ALA A 62 2.94 -3.34 13.38
CA ALA A 62 4.07 -3.95 14.05
C ALA A 62 5.34 -3.95 13.18
N ASP A 63 5.21 -4.26 11.89
CA ASP A 63 6.34 -4.27 10.95
C ASP A 63 6.91 -2.86 10.76
N LEU A 64 6.06 -1.83 10.65
CA LEU A 64 6.49 -0.43 10.57
C LEU A 64 7.10 0.08 11.89
N GLU A 65 6.56 -0.34 13.03
CA GLU A 65 7.13 0.00 14.34
C GLU A 65 8.58 -0.51 14.48
N SER A 66 8.86 -1.73 14.00
CA SER A 66 10.23 -2.27 13.98
C SER A 66 11.20 -1.46 13.13
N LEU A 67 10.68 -0.74 12.11
CA LEU A 67 11.44 0.19 11.27
C LEU A 67 11.50 1.62 11.83
N GLY A 68 10.92 1.89 13.00
CA GLY A 68 10.81 3.25 13.55
C GLY A 68 9.84 4.15 12.80
N VAL A 69 8.93 3.57 11.99
CA VAL A 69 7.93 4.28 11.19
C VAL A 69 6.56 4.22 11.87
N PRO A 70 6.03 5.31 12.43
CA PRO A 70 4.70 5.30 13.01
C PRO A 70 3.63 5.16 11.92
N LEU A 71 2.57 4.39 12.19
CA LEU A 71 1.41 4.25 11.30
C LEU A 71 0.26 5.11 11.78
N ILE A 72 -0.18 6.04 10.95
CA ILE A 72 -1.36 6.88 11.17
C ILE A 72 -2.56 6.31 10.42
N LEU A 73 -3.62 6.03 11.15
CA LEU A 73 -4.90 5.59 10.62
C LEU A 73 -5.88 6.74 10.56
N ARG A 74 -6.57 6.90 9.43
CA ARG A 74 -7.61 7.92 9.22
C ARG A 74 -8.77 7.35 8.44
N ARG A 75 -9.97 7.87 8.67
CA ARG A 75 -11.16 7.56 7.89
C ARG A 75 -11.64 8.77 7.10
N GLY A 76 -12.03 8.57 5.84
CA GLY A 76 -12.57 9.62 4.97
C GLY A 76 -12.03 9.57 3.56
N ALA A 77 -12.34 10.57 2.75
CA ALA A 77 -11.86 10.67 1.38
C ALA A 77 -10.34 10.92 1.34
N GLN A 78 -9.61 10.07 0.64
CA GLN A 78 -8.15 10.13 0.55
C GLN A 78 -7.63 11.52 0.18
N ASN A 79 -8.24 12.16 -0.83
CA ASN A 79 -7.81 13.46 -1.35
C ASN A 79 -8.16 14.66 -0.42
N THR A 80 -8.87 14.40 0.67
CA THR A 80 -9.10 15.37 1.75
C THR A 80 -8.19 15.08 2.94
N VAL A 81 -8.13 13.80 3.32
CA VAL A 81 -7.41 13.36 4.53
C VAL A 81 -5.90 13.50 4.39
N VAL A 82 -5.33 13.04 3.25
CA VAL A 82 -3.87 13.10 3.05
C VAL A 82 -3.34 14.53 2.99
N PRO A 83 -3.98 15.48 2.27
CA PRO A 83 -3.61 16.89 2.32
C PRO A 83 -3.69 17.53 3.71
N ALA A 84 -4.71 17.19 4.48
CA ALA A 84 -4.84 17.71 5.84
C ALA A 84 -3.72 17.19 6.74
N LEU A 85 -3.50 15.88 6.74
CA LEU A 85 -2.42 15.27 7.52
C LEU A 85 -1.03 15.79 7.12
N ALA A 86 -0.78 15.96 5.81
CA ALA A 86 0.49 16.49 5.34
C ALA A 86 0.76 17.90 5.87
N ARG A 87 -0.26 18.75 5.97
CA ARG A 87 -0.13 20.08 6.61
C ARG A 87 0.10 19.97 8.11
N ASP A 88 -0.64 19.09 8.81
CA ASP A 88 -0.55 18.93 10.26
C ASP A 88 0.86 18.48 10.72
N VAL A 89 1.56 17.69 9.87
CA VAL A 89 2.92 17.20 10.17
C VAL A 89 4.02 17.96 9.40
N GLU A 90 3.66 19.00 8.67
CA GLU A 90 4.58 19.75 7.80
C GLU A 90 5.39 18.85 6.86
N ALA A 91 4.69 17.91 6.19
CA ALA A 91 5.34 16.89 5.37
C ALA A 91 6.09 17.49 4.17
N SER A 92 7.29 16.97 3.90
CA SER A 92 8.11 17.31 2.73
C SER A 92 7.66 16.60 1.45
N GLY A 93 6.94 15.47 1.59
CA GLY A 93 6.49 14.70 0.44
C GLY A 93 5.46 13.63 0.78
N VAL A 94 4.81 13.13 -0.27
CA VAL A 94 3.87 12.00 -0.21
C VAL A 94 4.26 10.96 -1.25
N TYR A 95 4.40 9.71 -0.83
CA TYR A 95 4.87 8.58 -1.63
C TYR A 95 3.85 7.46 -1.61
N TRP A 96 3.59 6.79 -2.75
CA TRP A 96 2.63 5.69 -2.80
C TRP A 96 2.87 4.73 -3.97
N SER A 97 2.29 3.52 -3.89
CA SER A 97 2.22 2.61 -5.04
C SER A 97 1.05 2.96 -5.95
N ARG A 98 1.26 2.96 -7.27
CA ARG A 98 0.25 3.33 -8.28
C ARG A 98 -0.97 2.42 -8.24
N ARG A 99 -2.14 3.01 -8.50
CA ARG A 99 -3.37 2.29 -8.82
C ARG A 99 -3.70 2.47 -10.29
N TYR A 100 -4.29 1.43 -10.89
CA TYR A 100 -4.55 1.40 -12.33
C TYR A 100 -6.05 1.38 -12.67
N THR A 101 -6.92 1.35 -11.66
CA THR A 101 -8.35 1.52 -11.84
C THR A 101 -8.69 2.98 -12.18
N PRO A 102 -9.76 3.26 -12.97
CA PRO A 102 -10.08 4.63 -13.36
C PRO A 102 -10.18 5.61 -12.18
N TRP A 103 -10.88 5.21 -11.12
CA TRP A 103 -11.01 6.02 -9.89
C TRP A 103 -9.67 6.15 -9.13
N GLY A 104 -8.85 5.09 -9.12
CA GLY A 104 -7.53 5.13 -8.51
C GLY A 104 -6.62 6.11 -9.22
N VAL A 105 -6.63 6.10 -10.55
CA VAL A 105 -5.87 7.06 -11.38
C VAL A 105 -6.37 8.49 -11.16
N ALA A 106 -7.69 8.69 -11.07
CA ALA A 106 -8.26 10.01 -10.82
C ALA A 106 -7.86 10.55 -9.45
N ALA A 107 -7.93 9.71 -8.39
CA ALA A 107 -7.50 10.09 -7.04
C ALA A 107 -5.99 10.39 -6.99
N ASP A 108 -5.15 9.60 -7.65
CA ASP A 108 -3.70 9.82 -7.70
C ASP A 108 -3.34 11.11 -8.47
N LYS A 109 -4.08 11.44 -9.53
CA LYS A 109 -3.96 12.73 -10.22
C LYS A 109 -4.31 13.91 -9.33
N GLY A 110 -5.43 13.82 -8.59
CA GLY A 110 -5.83 14.85 -7.63
C GLY A 110 -4.79 15.08 -6.54
N LEU A 111 -4.22 14.01 -6.00
CA LEU A 111 -3.18 14.10 -4.98
C LEU A 111 -1.89 14.75 -5.53
N LYS A 112 -1.49 14.43 -6.76
CA LYS A 112 -0.33 15.07 -7.43
C LYS A 112 -0.59 16.55 -7.70
N ALA A 113 -1.78 16.93 -8.17
CA ALA A 113 -2.13 18.32 -8.42
C ALA A 113 -2.06 19.14 -7.14
N TRP A 114 -2.69 18.64 -6.07
CA TRP A 114 -2.62 19.28 -4.76
C TRP A 114 -1.17 19.45 -4.26
N ALA A 115 -0.36 18.40 -4.34
CA ALA A 115 1.04 18.45 -3.87
C ALA A 115 1.87 19.46 -4.66
N SER A 116 1.63 19.57 -5.99
CA SER A 116 2.27 20.59 -6.83
C SER A 116 1.90 22.01 -6.40
N GLU A 117 0.62 22.25 -6.06
CA GLU A 117 0.15 23.55 -5.56
C GLU A 117 0.72 23.86 -4.16
N ALA A 118 0.86 22.82 -3.32
CA ALA A 118 1.45 22.94 -1.98
C ALA A 118 2.99 23.03 -1.97
N GLY A 119 3.64 22.82 -3.10
CA GLY A 119 5.11 22.86 -3.20
C GLY A 119 5.82 21.69 -2.52
N ILE A 120 5.13 20.54 -2.34
CA ILE A 120 5.73 19.34 -1.75
C ILE A 120 5.94 18.23 -2.78
N THR A 121 6.83 17.29 -2.49
CA THR A 121 7.11 16.16 -3.36
C THR A 121 5.91 15.21 -3.42
N ALA A 122 5.52 14.74 -4.62
CA ALA A 122 4.51 13.72 -4.81
C ALA A 122 5.00 12.66 -5.80
N GLN A 123 5.32 11.47 -5.31
CA GLN A 123 5.87 10.40 -6.14
C GLN A 123 5.07 9.10 -6.03
N SER A 124 4.82 8.50 -7.19
CA SER A 124 4.14 7.20 -7.28
C SER A 124 5.03 6.16 -7.92
N TYR A 125 5.05 4.97 -7.37
CA TYR A 125 5.93 3.87 -7.76
C TYR A 125 5.15 2.70 -8.33
N ALA A 126 5.80 1.84 -9.11
CA ALA A 126 5.34 0.49 -9.38
C ALA A 126 5.30 -0.29 -8.04
N GLY A 127 4.44 -1.28 -7.91
CA GLY A 127 4.37 -2.06 -6.66
C GLY A 127 3.20 -3.05 -6.64
N SER A 128 2.32 -2.99 -7.66
CA SER A 128 1.15 -3.86 -7.74
C SER A 128 1.21 -4.88 -8.87
N TYR A 129 2.12 -4.72 -9.82
CA TYR A 129 2.31 -5.61 -10.97
C TYR A 129 3.77 -5.89 -11.21
N LEU A 130 4.08 -7.09 -11.71
CA LEU A 130 5.43 -7.47 -12.14
C LEU A 130 5.94 -6.58 -13.27
N VAL A 131 5.03 -6.17 -14.17
CA VAL A 131 5.33 -5.32 -15.31
C VAL A 131 4.24 -4.26 -15.43
N GLU A 132 4.62 -3.02 -15.63
CA GLU A 132 3.68 -1.92 -15.82
C GLU A 132 2.77 -2.16 -17.04
N PRO A 133 1.46 -1.85 -16.96
CA PRO A 133 0.50 -2.16 -18.04
C PRO A 133 0.85 -1.55 -19.41
N TRP A 134 1.60 -0.47 -19.41
CA TRP A 134 2.06 0.20 -20.66
C TRP A 134 3.39 -0.31 -21.18
N ALA A 135 4.13 -1.15 -20.43
CA ALA A 135 5.40 -1.70 -20.86
C ALA A 135 5.25 -2.88 -21.82
N VAL A 136 4.10 -3.59 -21.79
CA VAL A 136 3.80 -4.71 -22.67
C VAL A 136 2.59 -4.40 -23.55
N GLN A 137 2.87 -3.97 -24.79
CA GLN A 137 1.87 -3.55 -25.76
C GLN A 137 2.06 -4.26 -27.10
N THR A 138 1.00 -4.26 -27.91
CA THR A 138 1.09 -4.69 -29.31
C THR A 138 1.96 -3.74 -30.11
N LYS A 139 2.38 -4.14 -31.33
CA LYS A 139 3.15 -3.28 -32.24
C LYS A 139 2.45 -1.94 -32.58
N GLN A 140 1.14 -1.84 -32.36
CA GLN A 140 0.35 -0.62 -32.56
C GLN A 140 0.17 0.20 -31.26
N GLY A 141 0.90 -0.13 -30.17
CA GLY A 141 0.77 0.57 -28.88
C GLY A 141 -0.54 0.32 -28.14
N ARG A 142 -1.23 -0.80 -28.40
CA ARG A 142 -2.50 -1.16 -27.77
C ARG A 142 -2.32 -2.33 -26.79
N PRO A 143 -3.18 -2.43 -25.77
CA PRO A 143 -3.20 -3.61 -24.90
C PRO A 143 -3.50 -4.88 -25.68
N PHE A 144 -2.90 -5.98 -25.27
CA PHE A 144 -3.26 -7.31 -25.78
C PHE A 144 -4.66 -7.70 -25.30
N LYS A 145 -5.46 -8.30 -26.17
CA LYS A 145 -6.80 -8.83 -25.85
C LYS A 145 -6.80 -10.33 -25.58
N VAL A 146 -5.70 -11.03 -25.86
CA VAL A 146 -5.56 -12.49 -25.76
C VAL A 146 -4.33 -12.80 -24.93
N PHE A 147 -4.45 -13.78 -24.03
CA PHE A 147 -3.41 -14.12 -23.05
C PHE A 147 -2.10 -14.60 -23.71
N THR A 148 -2.17 -15.56 -24.64
CA THR A 148 -0.95 -16.19 -25.19
C THR A 148 0.00 -15.20 -25.86
N PRO A 149 -0.42 -14.28 -26.74
CA PRO A 149 0.49 -13.28 -27.31
C PRO A 149 0.95 -12.26 -26.26
N PHE A 150 0.12 -11.90 -25.26
CA PHE A 150 0.53 -11.08 -24.13
C PHE A 150 1.67 -11.76 -23.37
N TYR A 151 1.48 -13.00 -22.97
CA TYR A 151 2.48 -13.76 -22.19
C TYR A 151 3.81 -13.88 -22.92
N LYS A 152 3.79 -14.19 -24.22
CA LYS A 152 5.00 -14.23 -25.06
C LYS A 152 5.70 -12.87 -25.14
N ALA A 153 4.94 -11.80 -25.26
CA ALA A 153 5.52 -10.46 -25.30
C ALA A 153 6.09 -10.05 -23.93
N MET A 154 5.44 -10.45 -22.83
CA MET A 154 5.92 -10.22 -21.48
C MET A 154 7.25 -10.98 -21.23
N GLN A 155 7.33 -12.25 -21.62
CA GLN A 155 8.57 -13.02 -21.53
C GLN A 155 9.70 -12.41 -22.36
N ALA A 156 9.40 -11.91 -23.57
CA ALA A 156 10.36 -11.25 -24.45
C ALA A 156 10.85 -9.89 -23.91
N ALA A 157 10.08 -9.26 -23.03
CA ALA A 157 10.48 -8.00 -22.39
C ALA A 157 11.56 -8.18 -21.30
N GLY A 158 11.91 -9.43 -20.94
CA GLY A 158 12.90 -9.76 -19.94
C GLY A 158 12.29 -10.13 -18.58
N GLU A 159 13.15 -10.44 -17.63
CA GLU A 159 12.76 -10.77 -16.27
C GLU A 159 12.34 -9.52 -15.49
N PRO A 160 11.37 -9.63 -14.59
CA PRO A 160 11.03 -8.55 -13.67
C PRO A 160 12.24 -8.16 -12.79
N SER A 161 12.25 -6.94 -12.30
CA SER A 161 13.25 -6.52 -11.31
C SER A 161 13.20 -7.42 -10.08
N LEU A 162 14.35 -7.65 -9.46
CA LEU A 162 14.41 -8.36 -8.19
C LEU A 162 13.62 -7.58 -7.12
N PRO A 163 12.98 -8.29 -6.16
CA PRO A 163 12.33 -7.65 -5.03
C PRO A 163 13.29 -6.76 -4.24
N LEU A 164 12.82 -5.63 -3.78
CA LEU A 164 13.59 -4.75 -2.90
C LEU A 164 13.67 -5.37 -1.50
N PRO A 165 14.84 -5.31 -0.83
CA PRO A 165 14.93 -5.68 0.57
C PRO A 165 14.05 -4.76 1.44
N GLU A 166 13.80 -5.20 2.65
CA GLU A 166 13.23 -4.35 3.68
C GLU A 166 14.18 -3.17 3.96
N PRO A 167 13.66 -1.95 4.12
CA PRO A 167 14.49 -0.80 4.45
C PRO A 167 15.15 -0.93 5.83
N GLU A 168 16.30 -0.30 6.01
CA GLU A 168 16.93 -0.20 7.32
C GLU A 168 16.09 0.64 8.28
N PRO A 169 16.03 0.29 9.57
CA PRO A 169 15.29 1.07 10.55
C PRO A 169 15.78 2.53 10.69
N GLN A 170 14.84 3.42 10.94
CA GLN A 170 15.11 4.82 11.26
C GLN A 170 14.91 5.11 12.75
N GLU A 171 15.41 6.25 13.23
CA GLU A 171 15.07 6.73 14.57
C GLU A 171 13.57 6.98 14.68
N PRO A 172 12.90 6.46 15.73
CA PRO A 172 11.46 6.59 15.89
C PRO A 172 11.01 8.05 15.96
N LEU A 173 9.98 8.41 15.18
CA LEU A 173 9.38 9.72 15.21
C LEU A 173 8.36 9.83 16.34
N LEU A 174 8.55 10.82 17.21
CA LEU A 174 7.54 11.21 18.20
C LEU A 174 6.49 12.10 17.51
N LEU A 175 5.30 11.56 17.33
CA LEU A 175 4.19 12.29 16.69
C LEU A 175 3.21 12.81 17.74
N THR A 176 2.80 14.07 17.57
CA THR A 176 1.70 14.67 18.33
C THR A 176 0.34 14.53 17.63
N VAL A 177 0.35 14.03 16.38
CA VAL A 177 -0.86 13.88 15.56
C VAL A 177 -1.64 12.63 15.99
N LYS A 178 -2.96 12.82 16.22
CA LYS A 178 -3.85 11.70 16.58
C LYS A 178 -3.96 10.69 15.45
N SER A 179 -4.12 9.43 15.79
CA SER A 179 -4.48 8.33 14.90
C SER A 179 -5.83 7.74 15.32
N ASP A 180 -6.65 7.34 14.35
CA ASP A 180 -7.79 6.47 14.66
C ASP A 180 -7.27 5.14 15.20
N THR A 181 -8.12 4.39 15.90
CA THR A 181 -7.82 3.02 16.30
C THR A 181 -8.54 2.02 15.39
N LEU A 182 -7.98 0.82 15.23
CA LEU A 182 -8.64 -0.24 14.47
C LEU A 182 -9.96 -0.67 15.13
N ALA A 183 -10.09 -0.51 16.45
CA ALA A 183 -11.31 -0.79 17.19
C ALA A 183 -12.46 0.13 16.76
N ASP A 184 -12.18 1.43 16.57
CA ASP A 184 -13.18 2.42 16.15
C ASP A 184 -13.75 2.14 14.75
N TRP A 185 -13.00 1.42 13.92
CA TRP A 185 -13.43 1.08 12.56
C TRP A 185 -14.38 -0.12 12.49
N ALA A 186 -14.52 -0.89 13.58
CA ALA A 186 -15.41 -2.04 13.69
C ALA A 186 -15.33 -2.97 12.46
N LEU A 187 -14.11 -3.33 12.06
CA LEU A 187 -13.85 -4.13 10.85
C LEU A 187 -14.14 -5.64 11.06
N LEU A 188 -14.11 -6.10 12.31
CA LEU A 188 -14.32 -7.51 12.64
C LEU A 188 -15.82 -7.85 12.73
N PRO A 189 -16.23 -9.07 12.31
CA PRO A 189 -17.61 -9.52 12.48
C PRO A 189 -17.90 -9.81 13.96
N THR A 190 -19.09 -9.40 14.40
CA THR A 190 -19.58 -9.64 15.76
C THR A 190 -20.79 -10.55 15.79
N GLN A 191 -21.78 -10.32 14.90
CA GLN A 191 -23.01 -11.11 14.82
C GLN A 191 -23.51 -11.19 13.36
N PRO A 192 -23.49 -12.41 12.77
CA PRO A 192 -22.84 -13.64 13.27
C PRO A 192 -21.32 -13.55 13.20
N ASP A 193 -20.63 -14.21 14.14
CA ASP A 193 -19.17 -14.36 14.07
C ASP A 193 -18.82 -15.51 13.10
N TRP A 194 -18.85 -15.21 11.81
CA TRP A 194 -18.50 -16.15 10.75
C TRP A 194 -16.99 -16.40 10.62
N ALA A 195 -16.15 -15.58 11.28
CA ALA A 195 -14.70 -15.65 11.18
C ALA A 195 -14.03 -16.52 12.27
N SER A 196 -14.79 -17.14 13.17
CA SER A 196 -14.24 -17.92 14.28
C SER A 196 -13.31 -19.05 13.84
N GLY A 197 -13.68 -19.82 12.80
CA GLY A 197 -12.84 -20.87 12.23
C GLY A 197 -11.57 -20.31 11.56
N LEU A 198 -11.67 -19.18 10.86
CA LEU A 198 -10.52 -18.53 10.24
C LEU A 198 -9.52 -18.07 11.29
N ARG A 199 -9.97 -17.49 12.41
CA ARG A 199 -9.05 -17.07 13.49
C ARG A 199 -8.22 -18.19 14.08
N GLN A 200 -8.73 -19.43 14.06
CA GLN A 200 -8.02 -20.58 14.59
C GLN A 200 -6.96 -21.14 13.63
N THR A 201 -7.16 -20.99 12.33
CA THR A 201 -6.35 -21.66 11.30
C THR A 201 -5.55 -20.71 10.43
N TRP A 202 -5.91 -19.43 10.40
CA TRP A 202 -5.30 -18.49 9.50
C TRP A 202 -4.14 -17.72 10.15
N GLN A 203 -2.96 -17.89 9.62
CA GLN A 203 -1.79 -17.08 9.99
C GLN A 203 -1.68 -15.87 9.07
N PHE A 204 -1.54 -14.69 9.65
CA PHE A 204 -1.53 -13.41 8.92
C PHE A 204 -0.12 -12.95 8.54
N SER A 205 0.75 -13.84 8.13
CA SER A 205 2.03 -13.46 7.55
C SER A 205 1.98 -13.68 6.04
N ALA A 206 1.89 -12.61 5.28
CA ALA A 206 1.85 -12.70 3.81
C ALA A 206 3.16 -13.26 3.24
N GLY A 207 4.31 -12.91 3.83
CA GLY A 207 5.64 -13.35 3.39
C GLY A 207 5.90 -14.83 3.67
N GLU A 208 5.64 -15.29 4.90
CA GLU A 208 5.88 -16.68 5.30
C GLU A 208 5.02 -17.67 4.51
N ARG A 209 3.75 -17.36 4.25
CA ARG A 209 2.88 -18.24 3.45
C ARG A 209 3.29 -18.36 1.99
N THR A 210 3.85 -17.31 1.42
CA THR A 210 4.39 -17.38 0.05
C THR A 210 5.63 -18.26 0.02
N ALA A 211 6.51 -18.17 1.00
CA ALA A 211 7.67 -19.06 1.15
C ALA A 211 7.23 -20.50 1.35
N ASP A 212 6.33 -20.79 2.28
CA ASP A 212 5.79 -22.14 2.52
C ASP A 212 5.13 -22.75 1.28
N PHE A 213 4.39 -21.95 0.51
CA PHE A 213 3.77 -22.40 -0.74
C PHE A 213 4.82 -22.73 -1.80
N LEU A 214 5.85 -21.88 -1.95
CA LEU A 214 6.93 -22.10 -2.91
C LEU A 214 7.76 -23.33 -2.53
N ASP A 215 8.09 -23.50 -1.26
CA ASP A 215 8.82 -24.66 -0.77
C ASP A 215 8.03 -25.96 -0.96
N THR A 216 6.72 -25.94 -0.75
CA THR A 216 5.84 -27.09 -0.99
C THR A 216 5.72 -27.40 -2.49
N ALA A 217 5.61 -26.37 -3.33
CA ALA A 217 5.47 -26.53 -4.78
C ALA A 217 6.77 -27.00 -5.47
N VAL A 218 7.94 -26.70 -4.90
CA VAL A 218 9.24 -27.11 -5.43
C VAL A 218 9.59 -28.55 -5.00
N ASN A 219 9.06 -29.02 -3.86
CA ASN A 219 9.35 -30.35 -3.31
C ASN A 219 8.23 -31.39 -3.59
N ALA A 220 7.21 -31.07 -4.38
CA ALA A 220 6.12 -31.96 -4.81
C ALA A 220 6.32 -32.37 -6.29
#